data_66cdd08216c896d2a08612fe148daf8b
#
_entry.id   66cdd08216c896d2a08612fe148daf8b
#
_cell.length_a   1.000
_cell.length_b   1.000
_cell.length_c   1.000
_cell.angle_alpha   90.00
_cell.angle_beta   90.00
_cell.angle_gamma   90.00
#
_symmetry.space_group_name_H-M   'P 1'
#
loop_
_entity.id
_entity.type
_entity.pdbx_description
1 polymer ?
#
loop_
_entity_poly.entity_id
_entity_poly.type
_entity_poly.pdbx_seq_one_letter_code
_entity_poly.pdbx_strand_id
1 'polypeptide(L)'
;MQLMTTSEIYAVGVPIILMMIGLEVIFSVYKKRDLYSLGDTGGTLGLLTGNIFVSLSTQGLMLGLYFYLYQFRLITINDLFPPWLIILATFLTVDLVFYWYHRASHRVRFLWAIHMNHHSSTEMNFSVAFRQAWFGPLSKVPFFLCMPIIGFDPSITLVAGVCSTLWGVVGHTQWIDKLGWLDGIFNTPSTHRVHHGSNAEYIDRNYGNLLIVWDRVFGTYAKEESPVIFGLVDNVGTNNPVAITFHTWASIIRDVRRARSLYEVCGYIFGPPDWIPAIKPDSDAPLQSLTSLSIDQGSEFR
;
A
#
# COMPACT_ATOMS: atom_id res chain seq x y z
N MET A 1 -29.23 -16.11 -4.27
CA MET A 1 -28.59 -15.01 -5.03
C MET A 1 -27.26 -15.55 -5.51
N GLN A 2 -27.08 -15.66 -6.82
CA GLN A 2 -25.81 -16.14 -7.39
C GLN A 2 -24.87 -14.93 -7.48
N LEU A 3 -23.73 -14.98 -6.80
CA LEU A 3 -22.70 -13.97 -6.92
C LEU A 3 -22.00 -14.10 -8.28
N MET A 4 -21.57 -12.99 -8.84
CA MET A 4 -20.68 -13.00 -10.00
C MET A 4 -19.37 -13.69 -9.64
N THR A 5 -18.84 -14.45 -10.57
CA THR A 5 -17.49 -15.03 -10.47
C THR A 5 -16.43 -13.93 -10.62
N THR A 6 -15.21 -14.17 -10.15
CA THR A 6 -14.11 -13.24 -10.33
C THR A 6 -13.83 -12.93 -11.80
N SER A 7 -13.98 -13.92 -12.69
CA SER A 7 -13.81 -13.74 -14.14
C SER A 7 -14.88 -12.82 -14.74
N GLU A 8 -16.13 -12.94 -14.33
CA GLU A 8 -17.21 -12.03 -14.77
C GLU A 8 -16.97 -10.60 -14.29
N ILE A 9 -16.50 -10.43 -13.03
CA ILE A 9 -16.16 -9.12 -12.48
C ILE A 9 -15.02 -8.48 -13.26
N TYR A 10 -13.96 -9.22 -13.59
CA TYR A 10 -12.87 -8.70 -14.41
C TYR A 10 -13.33 -8.40 -15.85
N ALA A 11 -14.19 -9.23 -16.42
CA ALA A 11 -14.73 -9.01 -17.78
C ALA A 11 -15.50 -7.68 -17.90
N VAL A 12 -16.11 -7.21 -16.82
CA VAL A 12 -16.79 -5.90 -16.77
C VAL A 12 -15.82 -4.80 -16.30
N GLY A 13 -15.06 -5.03 -15.23
CA GLY A 13 -14.24 -4.02 -14.58
C GLY A 13 -13.05 -3.58 -15.43
N VAL A 14 -12.36 -4.50 -16.10
CA VAL A 14 -11.19 -4.15 -16.91
C VAL A 14 -11.52 -3.22 -18.08
N PRO A 15 -12.55 -3.46 -18.91
CA PRO A 15 -12.94 -2.50 -19.94
C PRO A 15 -13.31 -1.12 -19.40
N ILE A 16 -13.99 -1.05 -18.26
CA ILE A 16 -14.32 0.23 -17.61
C ILE A 16 -13.05 0.98 -17.23
N ILE A 17 -12.09 0.31 -16.59
CA ILE A 17 -10.82 0.92 -16.20
C ILE A 17 -10.02 1.38 -17.41
N LEU A 18 -9.94 0.58 -18.46
CA LEU A 18 -9.25 0.97 -19.70
C LEU A 18 -9.92 2.19 -20.34
N MET A 19 -11.24 2.27 -20.30
CA MET A 19 -11.97 3.45 -20.73
C MET A 19 -11.64 4.67 -19.86
N MET A 20 -11.59 4.53 -18.52
CA MET A 20 -11.21 5.61 -17.60
C MET A 20 -9.80 6.13 -17.90
N ILE A 21 -8.83 5.25 -18.12
CA ILE A 21 -7.45 5.62 -18.51
C ILE A 21 -7.49 6.39 -19.85
N GLY A 22 -8.19 5.87 -20.85
CA GLY A 22 -8.30 6.52 -22.16
C GLY A 22 -8.90 7.94 -22.07
N LEU A 23 -9.97 8.11 -21.27
CA LEU A 23 -10.59 9.40 -21.02
C LEU A 23 -9.64 10.36 -20.27
N GLU A 24 -8.88 9.87 -19.28
CA GLU A 24 -7.91 10.69 -18.55
C GLU A 24 -6.74 11.12 -19.46
N VAL A 25 -6.25 10.24 -20.34
CA VAL A 25 -5.23 10.60 -21.34
C VAL A 25 -5.75 11.69 -22.28
N ILE A 26 -6.98 11.55 -22.80
CA ILE A 26 -7.62 12.59 -23.65
C ILE A 26 -7.74 13.90 -22.86
N PHE A 27 -8.19 13.85 -21.61
CA PHE A 27 -8.27 15.02 -20.74
C PHE A 27 -6.89 15.66 -20.52
N SER A 28 -5.85 14.86 -20.24
CA SER A 28 -4.48 15.33 -20.04
C SER A 28 -3.99 16.11 -21.28
N VAL A 29 -4.17 15.54 -22.47
CA VAL A 29 -3.78 16.19 -23.73
C VAL A 29 -4.60 17.44 -23.98
N TYR A 30 -5.93 17.39 -23.82
CA TYR A 30 -6.83 18.52 -24.06
C TYR A 30 -6.54 19.71 -23.13
N LYS A 31 -6.28 19.42 -21.85
CA LYS A 31 -5.97 20.46 -20.83
C LYS A 31 -4.49 20.84 -20.79
N LYS A 32 -3.64 20.23 -21.65
CA LYS A 32 -2.17 20.42 -21.64
C LYS A 32 -1.57 20.18 -20.24
N ARG A 33 -2.05 19.16 -19.56
CA ARG A 33 -1.51 18.68 -18.27
C ARG A 33 -0.66 17.46 -18.53
N ASP A 34 0.58 17.47 -18.10
CA ASP A 34 1.52 16.35 -18.27
C ASP A 34 1.28 15.28 -17.19
N LEU A 35 0.10 14.61 -17.27
CA LEU A 35 -0.27 13.57 -16.29
C LEU A 35 0.39 12.22 -16.59
N TYR A 36 0.92 12.02 -17.80
CA TYR A 36 1.50 10.76 -18.26
C TYR A 36 2.83 11.00 -18.94
N SER A 37 3.85 10.23 -18.55
CA SER A 37 5.11 10.12 -19.30
C SER A 37 5.34 8.69 -19.78
N LEU A 38 6.03 8.54 -20.90
CA LEU A 38 6.36 7.21 -21.45
C LEU A 38 7.28 6.42 -20.50
N GLY A 39 8.18 7.11 -19.80
CA GLY A 39 9.10 6.48 -18.86
C GLY A 39 8.37 5.87 -17.68
N ASP A 40 7.52 6.63 -17.02
CA ASP A 40 6.76 6.17 -15.86
C ASP A 40 5.74 5.08 -16.22
N THR A 41 5.00 5.29 -17.33
CA THR A 41 4.07 4.28 -17.87
C THR A 41 4.79 2.97 -18.22
N GLY A 42 5.98 3.04 -18.83
CA GLY A 42 6.80 1.87 -19.13
C GLY A 42 7.26 1.13 -17.86
N GLY A 43 7.70 1.87 -16.85
CA GLY A 43 8.02 1.31 -15.54
C GLY A 43 6.83 0.63 -14.86
N THR A 44 5.66 1.27 -14.93
CA THR A 44 4.38 0.72 -14.43
C THR A 44 4.02 -0.59 -15.12
N LEU A 45 4.11 -0.66 -16.46
CA LEU A 45 3.84 -1.89 -17.21
C LEU A 45 4.82 -3.02 -16.87
N GLY A 46 6.10 -2.71 -16.67
CA GLY A 46 7.10 -3.68 -16.26
C GLY A 46 6.84 -4.24 -14.85
N LEU A 47 6.43 -3.39 -13.90
CA LEU A 47 6.01 -3.81 -12.56
C LEU A 47 4.73 -4.66 -12.62
N LEU A 48 3.72 -4.25 -13.38
CA LEU A 48 2.49 -5.01 -13.59
C LEU A 48 2.77 -6.40 -14.17
N THR A 49 3.64 -6.49 -15.18
CA THR A 49 3.98 -7.77 -15.83
C THR A 49 4.58 -8.76 -14.83
N GLY A 50 5.54 -8.33 -14.02
CA GLY A 50 6.12 -9.19 -12.99
C GLY A 50 5.11 -9.55 -11.89
N ASN A 51 4.23 -8.62 -11.50
CA ASN A 51 3.16 -8.90 -10.54
C ASN A 51 2.19 -9.96 -11.06
N ILE A 52 1.75 -9.85 -12.32
CA ILE A 52 0.89 -10.85 -12.98
C ILE A 52 1.58 -12.20 -13.03
N PHE A 53 2.87 -12.25 -13.41
CA PHE A 53 3.63 -13.49 -13.45
C PHE A 53 3.68 -14.18 -12.09
N VAL A 54 4.00 -13.46 -11.02
CA VAL A 54 4.01 -13.99 -9.65
C VAL A 54 2.61 -14.41 -9.21
N SER A 55 1.58 -13.59 -9.51
CA SER A 55 0.19 -13.93 -9.19
C SER A 55 -0.23 -15.25 -9.83
N LEU A 56 -0.05 -15.39 -11.14
CA LEU A 56 -0.43 -16.62 -11.87
C LEU A 56 0.36 -17.84 -11.40
N SER A 57 1.64 -17.66 -11.06
CA SER A 57 2.49 -18.75 -10.58
C SER A 57 2.11 -19.25 -9.19
N THR A 58 1.50 -18.41 -8.36
CA THR A 58 1.24 -18.71 -6.94
C THR A 58 -0.24 -18.83 -6.58
N GLN A 59 -1.16 -18.37 -7.44
CA GLN A 59 -2.59 -18.31 -7.11
C GLN A 59 -3.19 -19.68 -6.74
N GLY A 60 -2.82 -20.76 -7.46
CA GLY A 60 -3.33 -22.10 -7.17
C GLY A 60 -2.94 -22.59 -5.78
N LEU A 61 -1.67 -22.36 -5.39
CA LEU A 61 -1.18 -22.69 -4.05
C LEU A 61 -1.89 -21.86 -2.98
N MET A 62 -2.05 -20.55 -3.21
CA MET A 62 -2.70 -19.65 -2.25
C MET A 62 -4.17 -20.01 -2.07
N LEU A 63 -4.91 -20.24 -3.16
CA LEU A 63 -6.31 -20.69 -3.07
C LEU A 63 -6.42 -22.04 -2.36
N GLY A 64 -5.54 -23.00 -2.69
CA GLY A 64 -5.47 -24.28 -2.00
C GLY A 64 -5.26 -24.13 -0.50
N LEU A 65 -4.36 -23.24 -0.09
CA LEU A 65 -4.13 -22.92 1.31
C LEU A 65 -5.38 -22.32 1.99
N TYR A 66 -6.08 -21.38 1.35
CA TYR A 66 -7.29 -20.79 1.90
C TYR A 66 -8.40 -21.83 2.09
N PHE A 67 -8.66 -22.68 1.09
CA PHE A 67 -9.64 -23.74 1.19
C PHE A 67 -9.25 -24.82 2.21
N TYR A 68 -7.96 -25.13 2.32
CA TYR A 68 -7.44 -26.02 3.34
C TYR A 68 -7.70 -25.48 4.75
N LEU A 69 -7.32 -24.22 5.02
CA LEU A 69 -7.54 -23.59 6.32
C LEU A 69 -9.01 -23.43 6.66
N TYR A 70 -9.87 -23.22 5.67
CA TYR A 70 -11.31 -23.13 5.88
C TYR A 70 -11.93 -24.41 6.43
N GLN A 71 -11.29 -25.57 6.25
CA GLN A 71 -11.73 -26.81 6.86
C GLN A 71 -11.60 -26.80 8.39
N PHE A 72 -10.69 -25.98 8.91
CA PHE A 72 -10.43 -25.81 10.35
C PHE A 72 -11.04 -24.51 10.90
N ARG A 73 -12.02 -23.95 10.22
CA ARG A 73 -12.67 -22.71 10.64
C ARG A 73 -13.28 -22.80 12.02
N LEU A 74 -13.16 -21.70 12.76
CA LEU A 74 -13.68 -21.59 14.15
C LEU A 74 -15.20 -21.52 14.18
N ILE A 75 -15.81 -20.90 13.17
CA ILE A 75 -17.26 -20.67 13.07
C ILE A 75 -17.71 -20.96 11.65
N THR A 76 -18.90 -21.54 11.48
CA THR A 76 -19.56 -21.67 10.18
C THR A 76 -20.50 -20.47 9.98
N ILE A 77 -19.93 -19.34 9.51
CA ILE A 77 -20.64 -18.07 9.37
C ILE A 77 -21.87 -18.21 8.46
N ASN A 78 -21.77 -19.04 7.41
CA ASN A 78 -22.83 -19.28 6.43
C ASN A 78 -24.12 -19.84 7.06
N ASP A 79 -24.03 -20.49 8.22
CA ASP A 79 -25.18 -21.08 8.91
C ASP A 79 -25.84 -20.12 9.90
N LEU A 80 -25.16 -18.99 10.22
CA LEU A 80 -25.58 -18.08 11.29
C LEU A 80 -26.35 -16.87 10.79
N PHE A 81 -26.10 -16.46 9.53
CA PHE A 81 -26.60 -15.17 9.03
C PHE A 81 -27.19 -15.29 7.62
N PRO A 82 -28.10 -14.40 7.22
CA PRO A 82 -28.63 -14.36 5.87
C PRO A 82 -27.52 -13.98 4.86
N PRO A 83 -27.59 -14.47 3.60
CA PRO A 83 -26.52 -14.29 2.61
C PRO A 83 -26.07 -12.84 2.39
N TRP A 84 -27.00 -11.88 2.39
CA TRP A 84 -26.66 -10.46 2.20
C TRP A 84 -25.79 -9.91 3.32
N LEU A 85 -26.03 -10.35 4.58
CA LEU A 85 -25.24 -9.92 5.74
C LEU A 85 -23.85 -10.56 5.73
N ILE A 86 -23.74 -11.82 5.28
CA ILE A 86 -22.45 -12.51 5.11
C ILE A 86 -21.60 -11.78 4.06
N ILE A 87 -22.21 -11.42 2.93
CA ILE A 87 -21.53 -10.66 1.87
C ILE A 87 -21.04 -9.32 2.42
N LEU A 88 -21.93 -8.56 3.05
CA LEU A 88 -21.58 -7.25 3.64
C LEU A 88 -20.45 -7.39 4.66
N ALA A 89 -20.57 -8.33 5.59
CA ALA A 89 -19.55 -8.59 6.62
C ALA A 89 -18.21 -9.00 5.99
N THR A 90 -18.23 -9.83 4.93
CA THR A 90 -17.01 -10.23 4.21
C THR A 90 -16.35 -9.02 3.56
N PHE A 91 -17.09 -8.16 2.87
CA PHE A 91 -16.54 -6.96 2.25
C PHE A 91 -15.94 -6.00 3.28
N LEU A 92 -16.64 -5.74 4.38
CA LEU A 92 -16.12 -4.88 5.45
C LEU A 92 -14.89 -5.47 6.13
N THR A 93 -14.86 -6.79 6.33
CA THR A 93 -13.69 -7.45 6.94
C THR A 93 -12.49 -7.48 5.98
N VAL A 94 -12.71 -7.74 4.69
CA VAL A 94 -11.66 -7.65 3.66
C VAL A 94 -11.05 -6.24 3.64
N ASP A 95 -11.87 -5.21 3.70
CA ASP A 95 -11.42 -3.81 3.69
C ASP A 95 -10.66 -3.45 4.98
N LEU A 96 -11.11 -3.92 6.14
CA LEU A 96 -10.42 -3.77 7.42
C LEU A 96 -9.07 -4.51 7.44
N VAL A 97 -9.01 -5.75 6.94
CA VAL A 97 -7.77 -6.51 6.84
C VAL A 97 -6.80 -5.83 5.88
N PHE A 98 -7.31 -5.28 4.77
CA PHE A 98 -6.51 -4.50 3.84
C PHE A 98 -5.92 -3.25 4.51
N TYR A 99 -6.69 -2.51 5.31
CA TYR A 99 -6.20 -1.36 6.08
C TYR A 99 -4.99 -1.75 6.94
N TRP A 100 -5.06 -2.85 7.69
CA TRP A 100 -3.96 -3.29 8.54
C TRP A 100 -2.75 -3.78 7.74
N TYR A 101 -2.97 -4.52 6.65
CA TYR A 101 -1.92 -4.88 5.71
C TYR A 101 -1.22 -3.64 5.15
N HIS A 102 -1.99 -2.67 4.68
CA HIS A 102 -1.49 -1.44 4.06
C HIS A 102 -0.69 -0.59 5.06
N ARG A 103 -1.25 -0.39 6.26
CA ARG A 103 -0.55 0.29 7.35
C ARG A 103 0.76 -0.44 7.73
N ALA A 104 0.75 -1.76 7.85
CA ALA A 104 1.95 -2.55 8.10
C ALA A 104 2.97 -2.40 6.96
N SER A 105 2.51 -2.31 5.71
CA SER A 105 3.37 -2.13 4.54
C SER A 105 4.13 -0.80 4.53
N HIS A 106 3.63 0.22 5.22
CA HIS A 106 4.32 1.48 5.45
C HIS A 106 5.19 1.49 6.71
N ARG A 107 4.88 0.66 7.71
CA ARG A 107 5.51 0.70 9.03
C ARG A 107 6.56 -0.38 9.27
N VAL A 108 6.60 -1.41 8.43
CA VAL A 108 7.55 -2.52 8.51
C VAL A 108 8.43 -2.52 7.26
N ARG A 109 9.74 -2.30 7.43
CA ARG A 109 10.68 -2.08 6.32
C ARG A 109 10.69 -3.23 5.29
N PHE A 110 10.56 -4.48 5.75
CA PHE A 110 10.42 -5.65 4.88
C PHE A 110 9.18 -5.54 3.96
N LEU A 111 8.04 -5.11 4.49
CA LEU A 111 6.81 -4.93 3.71
C LEU A 111 6.89 -3.66 2.86
N TRP A 112 7.52 -2.61 3.37
CA TRP A 112 7.80 -1.39 2.61
C TRP A 112 8.67 -1.67 1.39
N ALA A 113 9.67 -2.57 1.49
CA ALA A 113 10.51 -2.96 0.35
C ALA A 113 9.70 -3.54 -0.82
N ILE A 114 8.50 -4.05 -0.55
CA ILE A 114 7.53 -4.47 -1.57
C ILE A 114 6.64 -3.30 -1.96
N HIS A 115 6.04 -2.60 -0.99
CA HIS A 115 4.99 -1.61 -1.23
C HIS A 115 5.50 -0.28 -1.82
N MET A 116 6.75 0.12 -1.52
CA MET A 116 7.36 1.33 -2.06
C MET A 116 7.35 1.40 -3.60
N ASN A 117 7.31 0.25 -4.27
CA ASN A 117 7.21 0.20 -5.72
C ASN A 117 5.98 0.94 -6.23
N HIS A 118 4.85 0.80 -5.50
CA HIS A 118 3.59 1.47 -5.79
C HIS A 118 3.70 3.00 -5.63
N HIS A 119 4.42 3.47 -4.61
CA HIS A 119 4.66 4.89 -4.34
C HIS A 119 5.81 5.51 -5.15
N SER A 120 6.53 4.73 -5.95
CA SER A 120 7.74 5.21 -6.64
C SER A 120 7.47 6.06 -7.88
N SER A 121 6.21 6.23 -8.31
CA SER A 121 5.84 7.15 -9.38
C SER A 121 5.81 8.59 -8.87
N THR A 122 6.36 9.51 -9.65
CA THR A 122 6.21 10.96 -9.44
C THR A 122 4.97 11.52 -10.14
N GLU A 123 4.22 10.67 -10.81
CA GLU A 123 2.94 10.97 -11.45
C GLU A 123 1.79 10.41 -10.63
N MET A 124 0.60 10.96 -10.83
CA MET A 124 -0.64 10.45 -10.23
C MET A 124 -1.73 10.45 -11.29
N ASN A 125 -1.99 9.29 -11.85
CA ASN A 125 -2.99 9.03 -12.89
C ASN A 125 -3.50 7.60 -12.75
N PHE A 126 -4.59 7.23 -13.40
CA PHE A 126 -5.19 5.90 -13.27
C PHE A 126 -4.23 4.75 -13.59
N SER A 127 -3.22 4.95 -14.42
CA SER A 127 -2.25 3.88 -14.71
C SER A 127 -1.33 3.57 -13.52
N VAL A 128 -1.10 4.52 -12.62
CA VAL A 128 -0.27 4.32 -11.42
C VAL A 128 -0.85 3.25 -10.50
N ALA A 129 -2.17 3.04 -10.51
CA ALA A 129 -2.80 1.92 -9.81
C ALA A 129 -2.23 0.55 -10.21
N PHE A 130 -1.71 0.44 -11.43
CA PHE A 130 -1.08 -0.78 -11.95
C PHE A 130 0.42 -0.88 -11.67
N ARG A 131 0.99 0.10 -10.99
CA ARG A 131 2.38 0.06 -10.50
C ARG A 131 2.48 -0.89 -9.31
N GLN A 132 2.23 -2.17 -9.56
CA GLN A 132 2.10 -3.20 -8.55
C GLN A 132 3.42 -3.94 -8.32
N ALA A 133 3.80 -4.06 -7.04
CA ALA A 133 5.01 -4.79 -6.67
C ALA A 133 4.96 -6.27 -7.09
N TRP A 134 6.07 -6.81 -7.56
CA TRP A 134 6.16 -8.21 -8.00
C TRP A 134 5.78 -9.19 -6.89
N PHE A 135 6.20 -8.94 -5.64
CA PHE A 135 5.92 -9.79 -4.48
C PHE A 135 4.65 -9.37 -3.70
N GLY A 136 3.91 -8.37 -4.19
CA GLY A 136 2.67 -7.90 -3.59
C GLY A 136 1.64 -9.01 -3.34
N PRO A 137 1.39 -9.93 -4.29
CA PRO A 137 0.47 -11.05 -4.09
C PRO A 137 0.83 -11.91 -2.88
N LEU A 138 2.13 -12.18 -2.66
CA LEU A 138 2.62 -13.01 -1.56
C LEU A 138 2.58 -12.28 -0.21
N SER A 139 2.90 -10.99 -0.19
CA SER A 139 2.95 -10.20 1.04
C SER A 139 1.59 -10.02 1.72
N LYS A 140 0.49 -10.09 0.96
CA LYS A 140 -0.89 -10.00 1.47
C LYS A 140 -1.32 -11.28 2.19
N VAL A 141 -0.81 -12.45 1.78
CA VAL A 141 -1.29 -13.75 2.25
C VAL A 141 -1.35 -13.85 3.77
N PRO A 142 -0.28 -13.55 4.55
CA PRO A 142 -0.30 -13.71 6.01
C PRO A 142 -1.44 -12.95 6.68
N PHE A 143 -1.80 -11.78 6.18
CA PHE A 143 -2.86 -10.94 6.74
C PHE A 143 -4.26 -11.54 6.47
N PHE A 144 -4.46 -12.08 5.28
CA PHE A 144 -5.75 -12.62 4.86
C PHE A 144 -6.00 -14.07 5.33
N LEU A 145 -5.01 -14.77 5.93
CA LEU A 145 -5.22 -16.11 6.49
C LEU A 145 -6.25 -16.13 7.63
N CYS A 146 -6.44 -15.02 8.32
CA CYS A 146 -7.47 -14.92 9.36
C CYS A 146 -8.89 -15.13 8.81
N MET A 147 -9.15 -14.77 7.55
CA MET A 147 -10.47 -14.86 6.94
C MET A 147 -11.02 -16.30 6.93
N PRO A 148 -10.35 -17.29 6.28
CA PRO A 148 -10.82 -18.67 6.30
C PRO A 148 -10.80 -19.29 7.69
N ILE A 149 -9.85 -18.92 8.57
CA ILE A 149 -9.74 -19.46 9.93
C ILE A 149 -10.95 -18.99 10.78
N ILE A 150 -11.35 -17.73 10.68
CA ILE A 150 -12.54 -17.22 11.38
C ILE A 150 -13.80 -17.90 10.85
N GLY A 151 -13.88 -18.18 9.55
CA GLY A 151 -15.00 -18.87 8.91
C GLY A 151 -15.63 -18.11 7.75
N PHE A 152 -14.98 -17.09 7.23
CA PHE A 152 -15.39 -16.47 5.98
C PHE A 152 -15.09 -17.37 4.78
N ASP A 153 -16.09 -17.57 3.94
CA ASP A 153 -15.95 -18.42 2.75
C ASP A 153 -14.86 -17.89 1.80
N PRO A 154 -13.87 -18.72 1.40
CA PRO A 154 -12.78 -18.28 0.52
C PRO A 154 -13.26 -17.71 -0.82
N SER A 155 -14.36 -18.23 -1.39
CA SER A 155 -14.88 -17.75 -2.67
C SER A 155 -15.47 -16.35 -2.54
N ILE A 156 -16.23 -16.08 -1.48
CA ILE A 156 -16.80 -14.74 -1.21
C ILE A 156 -15.67 -13.76 -0.86
N THR A 157 -14.68 -14.20 -0.07
CA THR A 157 -13.49 -13.42 0.27
C THR A 157 -12.70 -13.03 -1.00
N LEU A 158 -12.54 -13.95 -1.93
CA LEU A 158 -11.87 -13.70 -3.21
C LEU A 158 -12.64 -12.66 -4.05
N VAL A 159 -13.95 -12.80 -4.17
CA VAL A 159 -14.82 -11.83 -4.87
C VAL A 159 -14.69 -10.44 -4.24
N ALA A 160 -14.78 -10.34 -2.92
CA ALA A 160 -14.60 -9.07 -2.20
C ALA A 160 -13.21 -8.47 -2.45
N GLY A 161 -12.15 -9.29 -2.45
CA GLY A 161 -10.79 -8.86 -2.75
C GLY A 161 -10.63 -8.32 -4.18
N VAL A 162 -11.25 -8.95 -5.17
CA VAL A 162 -11.25 -8.46 -6.56
C VAL A 162 -11.98 -7.12 -6.67
N CYS A 163 -13.17 -7.00 -6.09
CA CYS A 163 -13.91 -5.73 -6.06
C CYS A 163 -13.10 -4.63 -5.37
N SER A 164 -12.46 -4.93 -4.24
CA SER A 164 -11.59 -4.01 -3.52
C SER A 164 -10.39 -3.55 -4.40
N THR A 165 -9.78 -4.47 -5.14
CA THR A 165 -8.68 -4.15 -6.07
C THR A 165 -9.13 -3.21 -7.19
N LEU A 166 -10.29 -3.46 -7.79
CA LEU A 166 -10.84 -2.60 -8.85
C LEU A 166 -11.22 -1.22 -8.32
N TRP A 167 -11.78 -1.15 -7.11
CA TRP A 167 -12.06 0.13 -6.45
C TRP A 167 -10.79 0.95 -6.22
N GLY A 168 -9.70 0.31 -5.80
CA GLY A 168 -8.41 0.97 -5.56
C GLY A 168 -7.88 1.76 -6.75
N VAL A 169 -8.29 1.41 -8.00
CA VAL A 169 -7.91 2.17 -9.20
C VAL A 169 -8.50 3.57 -9.20
N VAL A 170 -9.74 3.73 -8.71
CA VAL A 170 -10.50 4.99 -8.75
C VAL A 170 -9.79 6.12 -7.99
N GLY A 171 -9.03 5.78 -6.95
CA GLY A 171 -8.26 6.74 -6.15
C GLY A 171 -7.10 7.42 -6.92
N HIS A 172 -6.56 6.77 -7.95
CA HIS A 172 -5.32 7.19 -8.61
C HIS A 172 -5.57 8.20 -9.74
N THR A 173 -6.01 9.40 -9.42
CA THR A 173 -6.16 10.45 -10.44
C THR A 173 -6.04 11.86 -9.86
N GLN A 174 -5.54 12.77 -10.70
CA GLN A 174 -5.58 14.21 -10.47
C GLN A 174 -6.73 14.89 -11.25
N TRP A 175 -7.50 14.12 -12.03
CA TRP A 175 -8.60 14.65 -12.83
C TRP A 175 -9.83 14.96 -11.97
N ILE A 176 -10.10 14.13 -10.96
CA ILE A 176 -11.24 14.28 -10.06
C ILE A 176 -10.78 15.01 -8.79
N ASP A 177 -11.41 16.13 -8.51
CA ASP A 177 -11.15 16.93 -7.31
C ASP A 177 -11.83 16.32 -6.06
N LYS A 178 -11.86 17.06 -4.96
CA LYS A 178 -12.51 16.68 -3.70
C LYS A 178 -14.00 16.43 -3.91
N LEU A 179 -14.49 15.34 -3.32
CA LEU A 179 -15.90 14.93 -3.39
C LEU A 179 -16.70 15.34 -2.14
N GLY A 180 -16.15 16.26 -1.34
CA GLY A 180 -16.82 16.86 -0.19
C GLY A 180 -17.01 15.87 0.95
N TRP A 181 -18.25 15.63 1.39
CA TRP A 181 -18.53 14.73 2.51
C TRP A 181 -18.16 13.26 2.23
N LEU A 182 -18.11 12.85 0.95
CA LEU A 182 -17.71 11.51 0.53
C LEU A 182 -16.25 11.22 0.89
N ASP A 183 -15.36 12.23 0.87
CA ASP A 183 -13.96 12.13 1.29
C ASP A 183 -13.82 11.77 2.79
N GLY A 184 -14.91 11.84 3.52
CA GLY A 184 -14.97 11.46 4.92
C GLY A 184 -15.41 10.01 5.19
N ILE A 185 -15.91 9.31 4.18
CA ILE A 185 -16.44 7.93 4.28
C ILE A 185 -15.66 6.99 3.38
N PHE A 186 -15.44 7.38 2.12
CA PHE A 186 -14.77 6.56 1.12
C PHE A 186 -13.34 7.03 0.87
N ASN A 187 -12.49 6.10 0.46
CA ASN A 187 -11.21 6.45 -0.12
C ASN A 187 -11.45 6.98 -1.54
N THR A 188 -11.45 8.30 -1.67
CA THR A 188 -11.68 9.05 -2.90
C THR A 188 -10.35 9.44 -3.55
N PRO A 189 -10.34 10.00 -4.77
CA PRO A 189 -9.11 10.54 -5.37
C PRO A 189 -8.38 11.52 -4.45
N SER A 190 -9.10 12.41 -3.75
CA SER A 190 -8.49 13.37 -2.82
C SER A 190 -7.79 12.68 -1.64
N THR A 191 -8.45 11.75 -0.97
CA THR A 191 -7.85 11.05 0.18
C THR A 191 -6.71 10.13 -0.24
N HIS A 192 -6.77 9.56 -1.45
CA HIS A 192 -5.73 8.69 -1.98
C HIS A 192 -4.51 9.47 -2.51
N ARG A 193 -4.69 10.69 -3.05
CA ARG A 193 -3.58 11.59 -3.34
C ARG A 193 -2.78 11.92 -2.08
N VAL A 194 -3.44 12.21 -0.95
CA VAL A 194 -2.79 12.39 0.36
C VAL A 194 -1.95 11.16 0.71
N HIS A 195 -2.49 9.96 0.52
CA HIS A 195 -1.78 8.71 0.77
C HIS A 195 -0.50 8.58 -0.07
N HIS A 196 -0.53 8.99 -1.34
CA HIS A 196 0.63 8.99 -2.24
C HIS A 196 1.54 10.21 -2.08
N GLY A 197 1.21 11.13 -1.16
CA GLY A 197 1.99 12.35 -0.92
C GLY A 197 3.28 12.10 -0.14
N SER A 198 4.40 12.65 -0.64
CA SER A 198 5.67 12.71 0.07
C SER A 198 5.82 13.97 0.95
N ASN A 199 4.80 14.82 1.01
CA ASN A 199 4.73 15.93 1.95
C ASN A 199 4.83 15.42 3.40
N ALA A 200 5.56 16.12 4.28
CA ALA A 200 5.77 15.68 5.66
C ALA A 200 4.44 15.44 6.43
N GLU A 201 3.43 16.27 6.18
CA GLU A 201 2.09 16.16 6.79
C GLU A 201 1.27 14.98 6.26
N TYR A 202 1.64 14.42 5.11
CA TYR A 202 0.93 13.33 4.43
C TYR A 202 1.58 11.96 4.61
N ILE A 203 2.82 11.92 5.09
CA ILE A 203 3.51 10.65 5.37
C ILE A 203 2.68 9.81 6.36
N ASP A 204 2.52 8.54 6.06
CA ASP A 204 1.82 7.57 6.90
C ASP A 204 0.34 7.93 7.19
N ARG A 205 -0.36 8.47 6.18
CA ARG A 205 -1.78 8.81 6.24
C ARG A 205 -2.61 8.02 5.23
N ASN A 206 -3.91 7.89 5.51
CA ASN A 206 -4.97 7.42 4.61
C ASN A 206 -4.72 6.02 4.01
N TYR A 207 -4.59 5.00 4.85
CA TYR A 207 -4.33 3.61 4.44
C TYR A 207 -5.56 2.84 3.93
N GLY A 208 -6.78 3.36 4.13
CA GLY A 208 -8.02 2.72 3.67
C GLY A 208 -8.06 2.49 2.17
N ASN A 209 -8.68 1.39 1.71
CA ASN A 209 -8.84 1.14 0.28
C ASN A 209 -10.24 1.53 -0.23
N LEU A 210 -11.29 0.95 0.34
CA LEU A 210 -12.67 1.34 0.04
C LEU A 210 -13.17 2.41 1.00
N LEU A 211 -13.03 2.16 2.30
CA LEU A 211 -13.51 3.04 3.36
C LEU A 211 -12.36 3.76 4.06
N ILE A 212 -12.40 5.09 4.05
CA ILE A 212 -11.49 5.94 4.83
C ILE A 212 -11.90 5.99 6.32
N VAL A 213 -13.03 5.38 6.66
CA VAL A 213 -13.54 5.28 8.03
C VAL A 213 -12.52 4.62 8.96
N TRP A 214 -11.77 3.63 8.47
CA TRP A 214 -10.72 2.98 9.27
C TRP A 214 -9.62 3.95 9.67
N ASP A 215 -9.22 4.84 8.78
CA ASP A 215 -8.24 5.89 9.09
C ASP A 215 -8.74 6.86 10.16
N ARG A 216 -10.03 7.15 10.16
CA ARG A 216 -10.65 7.97 11.21
C ARG A 216 -10.67 7.25 12.55
N VAL A 217 -11.05 5.97 12.55
CA VAL A 217 -11.12 5.14 13.77
C VAL A 217 -9.74 4.95 14.39
N PHE A 218 -8.71 4.73 13.55
CA PHE A 218 -7.35 4.45 14.01
C PHE A 218 -6.38 5.65 13.98
N GLY A 219 -6.90 6.87 13.74
CA GLY A 219 -6.16 8.13 13.86
C GLY A 219 -5.14 8.39 12.74
N THR A 220 -5.31 7.79 11.57
CA THR A 220 -4.41 7.98 10.41
C THR A 220 -5.02 8.83 9.30
N TYR A 221 -6.21 9.39 9.51
CA TYR A 221 -6.88 10.24 8.52
C TYR A 221 -6.23 11.61 8.40
N ALA A 222 -6.02 12.04 7.16
CA ALA A 222 -5.65 13.42 6.83
C ALA A 222 -6.44 13.90 5.60
N LYS A 223 -6.78 15.20 5.60
CA LYS A 223 -7.41 15.86 4.45
C LYS A 223 -6.33 16.36 3.49
N GLU A 224 -6.68 16.46 2.22
CA GLU A 224 -5.86 17.16 1.23
C GLU A 224 -6.02 18.67 1.41
N GLU A 225 -5.06 19.31 2.08
CA GLU A 225 -5.08 20.75 2.37
C GLU A 225 -4.02 21.52 1.55
N SER A 226 -2.87 20.88 1.31
CA SER A 226 -1.78 21.42 0.51
C SER A 226 -1.63 20.68 -0.82
N PRO A 227 -1.04 21.29 -1.86
CA PRO A 227 -0.69 20.58 -3.08
C PRO A 227 0.17 19.35 -2.79
N VAL A 228 -0.21 18.22 -3.37
CA VAL A 228 0.47 16.95 -3.12
C VAL A 228 1.72 16.83 -3.99
N ILE A 229 2.83 16.46 -3.37
CA ILE A 229 4.08 16.09 -4.05
C ILE A 229 4.12 14.58 -4.13
N PHE A 230 4.08 14.02 -5.34
CA PHE A 230 4.08 12.57 -5.56
C PHE A 230 5.49 11.99 -5.63
N GLY A 231 5.59 10.70 -5.33
CA GLY A 231 6.83 9.94 -5.30
C GLY A 231 7.28 9.64 -3.87
N LEU A 232 8.48 9.11 -3.76
CA LEU A 232 9.12 8.83 -2.48
C LEU A 232 9.84 10.09 -1.96
N VAL A 233 10.06 10.19 -0.66
CA VAL A 233 10.90 11.25 -0.07
C VAL A 233 12.29 11.22 -0.74
N ASP A 234 12.89 10.03 -0.85
CA ASP A 234 14.09 9.78 -1.63
C ASP A 234 13.73 8.90 -2.83
N ASN A 235 13.52 9.53 -3.98
CA ASN A 235 13.10 8.83 -5.19
C ASN A 235 14.20 7.90 -5.74
N VAL A 236 13.78 6.76 -6.32
CA VAL A 236 14.69 5.77 -6.93
C VAL A 236 15.47 6.34 -8.12
N GLY A 237 14.97 7.41 -8.73
CA GLY A 237 15.64 8.10 -9.86
C GLY A 237 15.64 7.32 -11.17
N THR A 238 14.82 6.27 -11.30
CA THR A 238 14.70 5.46 -12.51
C THR A 238 13.32 4.86 -12.65
N ASN A 239 12.91 4.59 -13.89
CA ASN A 239 11.70 3.84 -14.22
C ASN A 239 11.97 2.37 -14.56
N ASN A 240 13.19 1.87 -14.35
CA ASN A 240 13.53 0.46 -14.57
C ASN A 240 12.82 -0.41 -13.50
N PRO A 241 11.89 -1.32 -13.89
CA PRO A 241 11.09 -2.09 -12.94
C PRO A 241 11.91 -3.04 -12.07
N VAL A 242 13.05 -3.55 -12.56
CA VAL A 242 13.97 -4.39 -11.78
C VAL A 242 14.65 -3.55 -10.70
N ALA A 243 15.18 -2.38 -11.09
CA ALA A 243 15.83 -1.47 -10.13
C ALA A 243 14.86 -1.01 -9.05
N ILE A 244 13.61 -0.66 -9.41
CA ILE A 244 12.57 -0.27 -8.46
C ILE A 244 12.27 -1.44 -7.51
N THR A 245 12.01 -2.65 -8.06
CA THR A 245 11.65 -3.82 -7.26
C THR A 245 12.70 -4.15 -6.21
N PHE A 246 14.00 -4.05 -6.54
CA PHE A 246 15.07 -4.47 -5.64
C PHE A 246 15.75 -3.32 -4.89
N HIS A 247 15.32 -2.07 -5.05
CA HIS A 247 15.94 -0.89 -4.43
C HIS A 247 16.07 -1.02 -2.92
N THR A 248 14.96 -1.16 -2.22
CA THR A 248 14.95 -1.25 -0.75
C THR A 248 15.50 -2.58 -0.24
N TRP A 249 15.35 -3.67 -1.00
CA TRP A 249 15.98 -4.95 -0.66
C TRP A 249 17.51 -4.86 -0.62
N ALA A 250 18.12 -4.19 -1.59
CA ALA A 250 19.55 -3.95 -1.60
C ALA A 250 20.01 -3.13 -0.39
N SER A 251 19.20 -2.16 0.04
CA SER A 251 19.45 -1.38 1.26
C SER A 251 19.35 -2.25 2.51
N ILE A 252 18.28 -3.05 2.66
CA ILE A 252 18.11 -3.99 3.80
C ILE A 252 19.32 -4.93 3.88
N ILE A 253 19.71 -5.57 2.77
CA ILE A 253 20.85 -6.51 2.74
C ILE A 253 22.14 -5.81 3.17
N ARG A 254 22.38 -4.59 2.70
CA ARG A 254 23.56 -3.81 3.08
C ARG A 254 23.61 -3.51 4.58
N ASP A 255 22.48 -3.10 5.15
CA ASP A 255 22.36 -2.73 6.56
C ASP A 255 22.47 -3.96 7.46
N VAL A 256 21.81 -5.07 7.11
CA VAL A 256 21.92 -6.36 7.82
C VAL A 256 23.37 -6.88 7.84
N ARG A 257 24.11 -6.72 6.72
CA ARG A 257 25.54 -7.10 6.68
C ARG A 257 26.43 -6.26 7.60
N ARG A 258 26.00 -5.06 7.99
CA ARG A 258 26.69 -4.16 8.91
C ARG A 258 26.21 -4.29 10.36
N ALA A 259 25.14 -5.05 10.58
CA ALA A 259 24.55 -5.23 11.89
C ALA A 259 25.54 -5.90 12.86
N ARG A 260 25.61 -5.41 14.09
CA ARG A 260 26.50 -5.87 15.15
C ARG A 260 25.78 -6.77 16.17
N SER A 261 24.47 -6.92 16.05
CA SER A 261 23.65 -7.72 16.96
C SER A 261 22.38 -8.22 16.26
N LEU A 262 21.76 -9.27 16.81
CA LEU A 262 20.46 -9.77 16.34
C LEU A 262 19.36 -8.68 16.46
N TYR A 263 19.45 -7.82 17.50
CA TYR A 263 18.56 -6.67 17.64
C TYR A 263 18.64 -5.73 16.44
N GLU A 264 19.85 -5.40 15.99
CA GLU A 264 20.04 -4.56 14.79
C GLU A 264 19.55 -5.26 13.53
N VAL A 265 19.80 -6.57 13.37
CA VAL A 265 19.25 -7.34 12.23
C VAL A 265 17.72 -7.26 12.22
N CYS A 266 17.07 -7.52 13.37
CA CYS A 266 15.62 -7.43 13.48
C CYS A 266 15.12 -5.99 13.22
N GLY A 267 15.81 -4.97 13.72
CA GLY A 267 15.49 -3.57 13.49
C GLY A 267 15.55 -3.20 12.00
N TYR A 268 16.61 -3.60 11.30
CA TYR A 268 16.75 -3.33 9.87
C TYR A 268 15.74 -4.05 8.97
N ILE A 269 15.19 -5.19 9.41
CA ILE A 269 14.20 -5.95 8.65
C ILE A 269 12.77 -5.54 9.02
N PHE A 270 12.47 -5.50 10.31
CA PHE A 270 11.10 -5.39 10.83
C PHE A 270 10.79 -4.05 11.49
N GLY A 271 11.78 -3.21 11.73
CA GLY A 271 11.58 -1.83 12.20
C GLY A 271 10.94 -0.94 11.13
N PRO A 272 10.60 0.31 11.46
CA PRO A 272 10.16 1.31 10.48
C PRO A 272 11.18 1.49 9.35
N PRO A 273 10.76 1.98 8.16
CA PRO A 273 11.66 2.15 7.01
C PRO A 273 12.89 3.02 7.28
N ASP A 274 12.75 4.00 8.17
CA ASP A 274 13.77 4.94 8.63
C ASP A 274 14.51 4.50 9.90
N TRP A 275 14.28 3.26 10.37
CA TRP A 275 14.91 2.76 11.58
C TRP A 275 16.44 2.75 11.49
N ILE A 276 17.08 3.31 12.50
CA ILE A 276 18.53 3.27 12.72
C ILE A 276 18.82 2.78 14.15
N PRO A 277 19.92 2.03 14.38
CA PRO A 277 20.29 1.62 15.73
C PRO A 277 20.61 2.85 16.59
N ALA A 278 20.18 2.83 17.85
CA ALA A 278 20.56 3.84 18.79
C ALA A 278 22.11 3.86 18.93
N ILE A 279 22.70 5.03 18.74
CA ILE A 279 24.13 5.23 19.00
C ILE A 279 24.34 4.93 20.48
N LYS A 280 25.02 3.82 20.83
CA LYS A 280 25.49 3.63 22.21
C LYS A 280 26.45 4.78 22.50
N PRO A 281 26.24 5.57 23.57
CA PRO A 281 27.28 6.48 24.04
C PRO A 281 28.55 5.65 24.21
N ASP A 282 29.65 6.14 23.67
CA ASP A 282 30.95 5.49 23.86
C ASP A 282 31.19 5.40 25.38
N SER A 283 31.16 4.18 25.95
CA SER A 283 31.36 3.98 27.38
C SER A 283 32.77 4.41 27.83
N ASP A 284 33.65 4.66 26.85
CA ASP A 284 35.04 5.05 27.03
C ASP A 284 35.32 6.53 26.72
N ALA A 285 34.25 7.33 26.35
CA ALA A 285 34.42 8.77 26.17
C ALA A 285 34.64 9.42 27.52
N PRO A 286 35.75 10.16 27.75
CA PRO A 286 36.00 10.85 29.01
C PRO A 286 34.85 11.82 29.29
N LEU A 287 34.31 11.83 30.51
CA LEU A 287 33.19 12.68 30.96
C LEU A 287 33.36 14.17 30.66
N GLN A 288 34.54 14.61 30.23
CA GLN A 288 34.86 15.99 29.89
C GLN A 288 34.32 16.44 28.52
N SER A 289 33.93 15.53 27.61
CA SER A 289 33.43 15.91 26.28
C SER A 289 31.92 16.22 26.24
N LEU A 290 31.18 15.86 27.28
CA LEU A 290 29.73 16.09 27.33
C LEU A 290 29.35 17.48 27.91
N THR A 291 30.27 18.16 28.60
CA THR A 291 30.02 19.51 29.15
C THR A 291 30.24 20.64 28.15
N SER A 292 30.93 20.39 27.04
CA SER A 292 31.18 21.41 26.01
C SER A 292 30.05 21.57 24.98
N LEU A 293 29.17 20.57 24.87
CA LEU A 293 28.04 20.60 23.92
C LEU A 293 26.77 21.27 24.48
N SER A 294 26.71 21.55 25.78
CA SER A 294 25.54 22.17 26.41
C SER A 294 25.62 23.70 26.57
N ILE A 295 26.71 24.34 26.16
CA ILE A 295 26.91 25.82 26.39
C ILE A 295 26.69 26.64 25.10
N ASP A 296 26.64 26.02 23.91
CA ASP A 296 26.61 26.76 22.63
C ASP A 296 25.22 26.85 21.96
N GLN A 297 24.13 26.49 22.66
CA GLN A 297 22.76 26.70 22.16
C GLN A 297 21.98 27.82 22.83
N GLY A 298 22.69 28.79 23.44
CA GLY A 298 22.08 29.89 24.23
C GLY A 298 22.14 31.29 23.66
N SER A 299 22.59 31.53 22.41
CA SER A 299 22.77 32.93 21.95
C SER A 299 22.53 33.12 20.44
N GLU A 300 21.36 32.72 19.91
CA GLU A 300 20.86 33.27 18.63
C GLU A 300 19.36 33.17 18.56
N PHE A 301 18.65 33.98 19.38
CA PHE A 301 17.30 34.48 19.08
C PHE A 301 17.11 35.79 19.80
N ARG A 302 17.47 36.88 19.14
CA ARG A 302 16.85 38.20 19.31
C ARG A 302 16.46 38.74 17.97
#